data_bf2d5d6638489de53672bd8689581b02
#
_entry.id   bf2d5d6638489de53672bd8689581b02
#
_cell.length_a   1.000
_cell.length_b   1.000
_cell.length_c   1.000
_cell.angle_alpha   90.00
_cell.angle_beta   90.00
_cell.angle_gamma   90.00
#
_symmetry.space_group_name_H-M   'P 1'
#
loop_
_entity.id
_entity.type
_entity.pdbx_description
1 polymer ?
#
loop_
_entity_poly.entity_id
_entity_poly.type
_entity_poly.pdbx_seq_one_letter_code
_entity_poly.pdbx_strand_id
1 'polypeptide(L)'
;IYSENRGVKMNFGDFEITFREILVSIAITLILIGIGFLISGSIENGINENNEKYYKALKIDNNEEIFKYAIKTNVGYTLSQGNVKAINGVSINDIEGTYFRIKKVKEKYTMHTRQVEHTRKVGNRTETYYTTEIYYTWDYAGQEEFNTEKFEFLGVQFEYGTINFHNEEYKETIKVSSDTRFNYYIIPYEFQGCLFAKIQNNTITENEFKYNNTIKNIIECKQKESGILKIIFWILWTILIFAIVFVFIYFENKYLED
;
A
#
# COMPACT_ATOMS: atom_id res chain seq x y z
N ILE A 1 63.97 26.84 -5.29
CA ILE A 1 63.73 25.56 -4.60
C ILE A 1 62.24 25.61 -4.23
N TYR A 2 61.39 25.12 -5.14
CA TYR A 2 59.96 24.86 -4.83
C TYR A 2 59.89 23.45 -4.24
N SER A 3 59.54 23.33 -2.97
CA SER A 3 59.20 22.06 -2.34
C SER A 3 57.85 21.61 -2.89
N GLU A 4 57.87 20.60 -3.72
CA GLU A 4 56.71 19.86 -4.21
C GLU A 4 56.07 19.15 -3.00
N ASN A 5 54.98 19.71 -2.52
CA ASN A 5 54.14 19.05 -1.52
C ASN A 5 53.51 17.83 -2.19
N ARG A 6 54.15 16.67 -2.13
CA ARG A 6 53.59 15.37 -2.55
C ARG A 6 52.48 14.99 -1.59
N GLY A 7 51.28 15.51 -1.85
CA GLY A 7 50.04 14.98 -1.24
C GLY A 7 49.89 13.49 -1.54
N VAL A 8 49.39 12.75 -0.60
CA VAL A 8 49.09 11.32 -0.75
C VAL A 8 48.14 11.15 -1.93
N LYS A 9 48.57 10.57 -3.02
CA LYS A 9 47.75 10.20 -4.17
C LYS A 9 47.35 8.74 -4.02
N MET A 10 46.07 8.45 -4.08
CA MET A 10 45.52 7.08 -4.17
C MET A 10 45.11 6.83 -5.62
N ASN A 11 45.75 5.83 -6.26
CA ASN A 11 45.42 5.40 -7.63
C ASN A 11 44.39 4.29 -7.59
N PHE A 12 43.21 4.54 -8.17
CA PHE A 12 42.18 3.55 -8.44
C PHE A 12 41.98 3.43 -9.96
N GLY A 13 42.85 2.69 -10.64
CA GLY A 13 42.82 2.56 -12.09
C GLY A 13 43.16 3.90 -12.78
N ASP A 14 42.22 4.39 -13.61
CA ASP A 14 42.35 5.66 -14.34
C ASP A 14 42.01 6.91 -13.51
N PHE A 15 41.67 6.77 -12.24
CA PHE A 15 41.31 7.88 -11.34
C PHE A 15 42.43 8.16 -10.34
N GLU A 16 42.93 9.39 -10.31
CA GLU A 16 43.83 9.89 -9.28
C GLU A 16 43.05 10.73 -8.25
N ILE A 17 42.97 10.27 -7.00
CA ILE A 17 42.32 11.04 -5.94
C ILE A 17 43.36 11.81 -5.14
N THR A 18 43.24 13.13 -5.12
CA THR A 18 44.11 14.05 -4.37
C THR A 18 43.64 14.24 -2.95
N PHE A 19 44.55 14.61 -2.02
CA PHE A 19 44.16 14.91 -0.62
C PHE A 19 43.15 16.06 -0.50
N ARG A 20 43.20 17.03 -1.41
CA ARG A 20 42.25 18.15 -1.50
C ARG A 20 40.83 17.62 -1.82
N GLU A 21 40.69 16.73 -2.78
CA GLU A 21 39.39 16.14 -3.15
C GLU A 21 38.80 15.33 -2.01
N ILE A 22 39.64 14.62 -1.25
CA ILE A 22 39.16 13.89 -0.05
C ILE A 22 38.60 14.87 0.98
N LEU A 23 39.30 15.97 1.28
CA LEU A 23 38.82 16.96 2.25
C LEU A 23 37.51 17.63 1.81
N VAL A 24 37.42 18.01 0.52
CA VAL A 24 36.21 18.62 -0.02
C VAL A 24 35.04 17.61 -0.02
N SER A 25 35.29 16.35 -0.39
CA SER A 25 34.29 15.29 -0.34
C SER A 25 33.77 15.04 1.07
N ILE A 26 34.61 15.09 2.08
CA ILE A 26 34.21 14.99 3.50
C ILE A 26 33.33 16.20 3.86
N ALA A 27 33.70 17.42 3.49
CA ALA A 27 32.91 18.60 3.76
C ALA A 27 31.53 18.55 3.11
N ILE A 28 31.46 18.16 1.81
CA ILE A 28 30.20 17.95 1.10
C ILE A 28 29.33 16.90 1.83
N THR A 29 29.92 15.78 2.20
CA THR A 29 29.22 14.70 2.91
C THR A 29 28.64 15.19 4.24
N LEU A 30 29.39 15.93 5.04
CA LEU A 30 28.93 16.46 6.33
C LEU A 30 27.77 17.45 6.16
N ILE A 31 27.86 18.34 5.15
CA ILE A 31 26.77 19.28 4.83
C ILE A 31 25.51 18.52 4.41
N LEU A 32 25.63 17.52 3.53
CA LEU A 32 24.51 16.73 3.06
C LEU A 32 23.88 15.88 4.18
N ILE A 33 24.67 15.34 5.10
CA ILE A 33 24.15 14.66 6.31
C ILE A 33 23.36 15.66 7.14
N GLY A 34 23.85 16.89 7.37
CA GLY A 34 23.12 17.92 8.09
C GLY A 34 21.77 18.26 7.45
N ILE A 35 21.74 18.43 6.13
CA ILE A 35 20.50 18.64 5.36
C ILE A 35 19.58 17.42 5.50
N GLY A 36 20.12 16.20 5.42
CA GLY A 36 19.36 14.95 5.61
C GLY A 36 18.64 14.89 6.96
N PHE A 37 19.28 15.34 8.05
CA PHE A 37 18.61 15.41 9.36
C PHE A 37 17.44 16.40 9.37
N LEU A 38 17.56 17.57 8.74
CA LEU A 38 16.48 18.54 8.65
C LEU A 38 15.28 17.98 7.86
N ILE A 39 15.53 17.37 6.70
CA ILE A 39 14.49 16.75 5.87
C ILE A 39 13.84 15.57 6.61
N SER A 40 14.64 14.70 7.22
CA SER A 40 14.13 13.56 8.01
C SER A 40 13.23 13.99 9.16
N GLY A 41 13.59 15.08 9.84
CA GLY A 41 12.75 15.68 10.89
C GLY A 41 11.43 16.24 10.36
N SER A 42 11.44 16.89 9.19
CA SER A 42 10.23 17.39 8.55
C SER A 42 9.29 16.24 8.12
N ILE A 43 9.84 15.15 7.56
CA ILE A 43 9.07 13.94 7.21
C ILE A 43 8.43 13.35 8.46
N GLU A 44 9.18 13.20 9.55
CA GLU A 44 8.68 12.68 10.82
C GLU A 44 7.53 13.50 11.37
N ASN A 45 7.66 14.83 11.38
CA ASN A 45 6.61 15.72 11.84
C ASN A 45 5.34 15.57 11.01
N GLY A 46 5.45 15.53 9.66
CA GLY A 46 4.30 15.34 8.78
C GLY A 46 3.60 13.98 9.01
N ILE A 47 4.35 12.90 9.26
CA ILE A 47 3.78 11.59 9.58
C ILE A 47 3.09 11.62 10.95
N ASN A 48 3.72 12.23 11.95
CA ASN A 48 3.16 12.32 13.29
C ASN A 48 1.87 13.17 13.31
N GLU A 49 1.80 14.27 12.59
CA GLU A 49 0.58 15.08 12.42
C GLU A 49 -0.54 14.24 11.78
N ASN A 50 -0.25 13.49 10.71
CA ASN A 50 -1.23 12.61 10.08
C ASN A 50 -1.71 11.47 10.99
N ASN A 51 -0.82 10.95 11.85
CA ASN A 51 -1.13 9.85 12.75
C ASN A 51 -1.72 10.32 14.09
N GLU A 52 -1.62 11.62 14.40
CA GLU A 52 -2.12 12.19 15.65
C GLU A 52 -3.60 11.86 15.89
N LYS A 53 -4.41 11.88 14.82
CA LYS A 53 -5.84 11.53 14.87
C LYS A 53 -6.10 10.11 15.41
N TYR A 54 -5.19 9.15 15.16
CA TYR A 54 -5.29 7.79 15.70
C TYR A 54 -4.88 7.71 17.17
N TYR A 55 -3.86 8.48 17.57
CA TYR A 55 -3.38 8.49 18.95
C TYR A 55 -4.34 9.21 19.89
N LYS A 56 -4.96 10.31 19.42
CA LYS A 56 -5.92 11.11 20.18
C LYS A 56 -7.36 10.60 20.10
N ALA A 57 -7.66 9.66 19.19
CA ALA A 57 -8.98 9.05 19.07
C ALA A 57 -9.44 8.44 20.40
N LEU A 58 -10.71 8.57 20.72
CA LEU A 58 -11.34 7.86 21.82
C LEU A 58 -11.29 6.35 21.53
N LYS A 59 -10.64 5.59 22.42
CA LYS A 59 -10.46 4.13 22.28
C LYS A 59 -11.65 3.42 22.95
N ILE A 60 -12.34 2.59 22.18
CA ILE A 60 -13.53 1.87 22.62
C ILE A 60 -13.32 0.38 22.32
N ASP A 61 -13.09 -0.41 23.36
CA ASP A 61 -12.87 -1.85 23.26
C ASP A 61 -14.13 -2.61 23.69
N ASN A 62 -14.88 -3.14 22.72
CA ASN A 62 -16.12 -3.93 22.90
C ASN A 62 -17.11 -3.32 23.89
N ASN A 63 -17.19 -2.00 23.98
CA ASN A 63 -18.07 -1.30 24.93
C ASN A 63 -19.16 -0.53 24.20
N GLU A 64 -20.36 -1.11 24.19
CA GLU A 64 -21.54 -0.55 23.52
C GLU A 64 -21.98 0.80 24.13
N GLU A 65 -21.94 0.92 25.47
CA GLU A 65 -22.42 2.14 26.14
C GLU A 65 -21.55 3.33 25.79
N ILE A 66 -20.23 3.13 25.81
CA ILE A 66 -19.28 4.19 25.42
C ILE A 66 -19.44 4.53 23.93
N PHE A 67 -19.67 3.54 23.07
CA PHE A 67 -19.86 3.80 21.62
C PHE A 67 -21.17 4.55 21.36
N LYS A 68 -22.29 4.15 21.98
CA LYS A 68 -23.58 4.87 21.91
C LYS A 68 -23.46 6.31 22.42
N TYR A 69 -22.72 6.50 23.52
CA TYR A 69 -22.42 7.84 24.04
C TYR A 69 -21.58 8.66 23.04
N ALA A 70 -20.54 8.07 22.45
CA ALA A 70 -19.70 8.74 21.46
C ALA A 70 -20.50 9.22 20.23
N ILE A 71 -21.41 8.38 19.70
CA ILE A 71 -22.32 8.76 18.60
C ILE A 71 -23.21 9.93 19.01
N LYS A 72 -23.81 9.85 20.19
CA LYS A 72 -24.77 10.88 20.65
C LYS A 72 -24.11 12.23 20.93
N THR A 73 -22.85 12.23 21.37
CA THR A 73 -22.14 13.45 21.79
C THR A 73 -21.21 14.02 20.73
N ASN A 74 -21.09 13.36 19.57
CA ASN A 74 -20.23 13.81 18.46
C ASN A 74 -18.76 14.01 18.90
N VAL A 75 -18.16 13.01 19.56
CA VAL A 75 -16.84 13.11 20.19
C VAL A 75 -15.68 13.35 19.21
N GLY A 76 -15.93 13.31 17.90
CA GLY A 76 -14.87 13.40 16.89
C GLY A 76 -14.28 12.04 16.55
N TYR A 77 -12.96 11.90 16.57
CA TYR A 77 -12.30 10.66 16.18
C TYR A 77 -12.41 9.57 17.25
N THR A 78 -12.79 8.36 16.80
CA THR A 78 -12.85 7.15 17.62
C THR A 78 -12.05 6.02 16.97
N LEU A 79 -11.51 5.14 17.79
CA LEU A 79 -10.90 3.89 17.40
C LEU A 79 -11.60 2.78 18.18
N SER A 80 -12.56 2.11 17.52
CA SER A 80 -13.52 1.22 18.17
C SER A 80 -13.32 -0.22 17.69
N GLN A 81 -13.11 -1.15 18.62
CA GLN A 81 -13.04 -2.58 18.34
C GLN A 81 -14.35 -3.24 18.70
N GLY A 82 -14.88 -4.09 17.81
CA GLY A 82 -16.13 -4.78 18.07
C GLY A 82 -16.55 -5.72 16.96
N ASN A 83 -17.73 -6.31 17.15
CA ASN A 83 -18.37 -7.19 16.21
C ASN A 83 -19.32 -6.40 15.29
N VAL A 84 -19.26 -6.71 13.99
CA VAL A 84 -20.23 -6.29 12.98
C VAL A 84 -21.16 -7.45 12.71
N LYS A 85 -22.47 -7.22 12.73
CA LYS A 85 -23.48 -8.25 12.48
C LYS A 85 -24.53 -7.73 11.53
N ALA A 86 -24.81 -8.47 10.46
CA ALA A 86 -25.91 -8.14 9.56
C ALA A 86 -27.26 -8.20 10.27
N ILE A 87 -28.15 -7.26 9.94
CA ILE A 87 -29.55 -7.36 10.31
C ILE A 87 -30.28 -7.84 9.06
N ASN A 88 -30.94 -9.02 9.14
CA ASN A 88 -31.57 -9.66 7.98
C ASN A 88 -30.57 -9.82 6.82
N GLY A 89 -29.51 -10.60 7.07
CA GLY A 89 -28.50 -10.89 6.04
C GLY A 89 -29.09 -11.45 4.75
N VAL A 90 -28.29 -11.46 3.69
CA VAL A 90 -28.71 -11.90 2.36
C VAL A 90 -28.39 -13.36 2.10
N SER A 91 -29.29 -14.03 1.38
CA SER A 91 -29.10 -15.38 0.85
C SER A 91 -29.61 -15.46 -0.58
N ILE A 92 -29.01 -16.29 -1.38
CA ILE A 92 -29.43 -16.60 -2.76
C ILE A 92 -29.50 -18.11 -2.94
N ASN A 93 -30.29 -18.57 -3.90
CA ASN A 93 -30.51 -20.02 -4.10
C ASN A 93 -29.26 -20.75 -4.62
N ASP A 94 -28.30 -20.01 -5.18
CA ASP A 94 -27.12 -20.59 -5.84
C ASP A 94 -26.09 -21.13 -4.84
N ILE A 95 -25.99 -20.52 -3.64
CA ILE A 95 -25.04 -20.87 -2.59
C ILE A 95 -25.72 -20.98 -1.23
N GLU A 96 -25.30 -21.95 -0.42
CA GLU A 96 -25.83 -22.13 0.92
C GLU A 96 -25.30 -21.09 1.91
N GLY A 97 -26.18 -20.58 2.77
CA GLY A 97 -25.86 -19.70 3.88
C GLY A 97 -26.49 -18.33 3.79
N THR A 98 -26.28 -17.58 4.87
CA THR A 98 -26.72 -16.17 5.00
C THR A 98 -25.49 -15.32 5.26
N TYR A 99 -25.37 -14.22 4.54
CA TYR A 99 -24.16 -13.41 4.50
C TYR A 99 -24.50 -11.92 4.70
N PHE A 100 -23.52 -11.14 5.05
CA PHE A 100 -23.60 -9.68 5.06
C PHE A 100 -23.68 -9.12 3.63
N ARG A 101 -22.88 -9.70 2.73
CA ARG A 101 -22.82 -9.36 1.29
C ARG A 101 -22.51 -10.60 0.47
N ILE A 102 -23.13 -10.68 -0.71
CA ILE A 102 -22.78 -11.66 -1.76
C ILE A 102 -22.51 -10.89 -3.04
N LYS A 103 -21.37 -11.17 -3.66
CA LYS A 103 -21.00 -10.70 -4.99
C LYS A 103 -20.86 -11.89 -5.92
N LYS A 104 -21.70 -11.89 -6.95
CA LYS A 104 -21.76 -12.93 -7.98
C LYS A 104 -21.12 -12.40 -9.26
N VAL A 105 -19.94 -12.88 -9.60
CA VAL A 105 -19.18 -12.46 -10.79
C VAL A 105 -19.36 -13.49 -11.89
N LYS A 106 -19.92 -13.06 -13.02
CA LYS A 106 -20.09 -13.88 -14.22
C LYS A 106 -18.82 -13.85 -15.06
N GLU A 107 -18.36 -15.01 -15.49
CA GLU A 107 -17.26 -15.16 -16.44
C GLU A 107 -17.69 -16.00 -17.64
N LYS A 108 -17.19 -15.64 -18.81
CA LYS A 108 -17.35 -16.40 -20.05
C LYS A 108 -16.01 -16.91 -20.56
N TYR A 109 -16.02 -18.15 -21.04
CA TYR A 109 -14.86 -18.75 -21.69
C TYR A 109 -14.79 -18.30 -23.12
N THR A 110 -13.86 -17.40 -23.44
CA THR A 110 -13.73 -16.73 -24.72
C THR A 110 -12.41 -17.06 -25.40
N MET A 111 -12.48 -17.06 -26.73
CA MET A 111 -11.32 -17.29 -27.59
C MET A 111 -10.59 -15.97 -27.82
N HIS A 112 -9.27 -16.00 -27.68
CA HIS A 112 -8.38 -14.89 -27.96
C HIS A 112 -7.30 -15.32 -28.96
N THR A 113 -6.72 -14.34 -29.65
CA THR A 113 -5.58 -14.56 -30.53
C THR A 113 -4.44 -13.63 -30.13
N ARG A 114 -3.21 -14.13 -30.23
CA ARG A 114 -2.02 -13.30 -30.07
C ARG A 114 -1.02 -13.58 -31.18
N GLN A 115 -0.28 -12.55 -31.57
CA GLN A 115 0.87 -12.71 -32.46
C GLN A 115 2.09 -13.12 -31.62
N VAL A 116 2.70 -14.24 -32.01
CA VAL A 116 3.91 -14.75 -31.39
C VAL A 116 5.06 -14.57 -32.38
N GLU A 117 6.08 -13.84 -31.95
CA GLU A 117 7.30 -13.61 -32.73
C GLU A 117 8.22 -14.82 -32.63
N HIS A 118 8.67 -15.28 -33.77
CA HIS A 118 9.65 -16.35 -33.90
C HIS A 118 10.83 -15.86 -34.72
N THR A 119 12.02 -16.32 -34.36
CA THR A 119 13.24 -16.07 -35.14
C THR A 119 13.78 -17.37 -35.70
N ARG A 120 14.19 -17.38 -36.98
CA ARG A 120 14.89 -18.50 -37.59
C ARG A 120 16.18 -18.04 -38.26
N LYS A 121 17.19 -18.85 -38.25
CA LYS A 121 18.41 -18.63 -39.03
C LYS A 121 18.25 -19.17 -40.43
N VAL A 122 18.45 -18.31 -41.44
CA VAL A 122 18.49 -18.72 -42.87
C VAL A 122 19.88 -18.31 -43.42
N GLY A 123 20.79 -19.27 -43.48
CA GLY A 123 22.19 -19.01 -43.78
C GLY A 123 22.84 -18.15 -42.68
N ASN A 124 23.43 -16.98 -43.05
CA ASN A 124 24.02 -16.05 -42.12
C ASN A 124 23.09 -14.92 -41.65
N ARG A 125 21.81 -14.98 -41.97
CA ARG A 125 20.80 -13.98 -41.57
C ARG A 125 19.81 -14.56 -40.60
N THR A 126 19.34 -13.74 -39.66
CA THR A 126 18.20 -14.06 -38.79
C THR A 126 16.97 -13.43 -39.39
N GLU A 127 15.94 -14.22 -39.64
CA GLU A 127 14.61 -13.77 -40.11
C GLU A 127 13.63 -13.85 -38.96
N THR A 128 12.82 -12.82 -38.80
CA THR A 128 11.71 -12.77 -37.85
C THR A 128 10.42 -13.05 -38.61
N TYR A 129 9.59 -13.96 -38.11
CA TYR A 129 8.23 -14.20 -38.63
C TYR A 129 7.26 -14.30 -37.46
N TYR A 130 5.98 -14.05 -37.75
CA TYR A 130 4.91 -14.05 -36.74
C TYR A 130 3.94 -15.19 -37.03
N THR A 131 3.54 -15.86 -35.96
CA THR A 131 2.43 -16.84 -36.00
C THR A 131 1.30 -16.38 -35.11
N THR A 132 0.06 -16.67 -35.52
CA THR A 132 -1.12 -16.42 -34.69
C THR A 132 -1.37 -17.62 -33.81
N GLU A 133 -1.31 -17.40 -32.50
CA GLU A 133 -1.68 -18.39 -31.51
C GLU A 133 -3.08 -18.14 -30.99
N ILE A 134 -3.90 -19.19 -30.92
CA ILE A 134 -5.25 -19.16 -30.33
C ILE A 134 -5.16 -19.66 -28.90
N TYR A 135 -5.73 -18.92 -27.97
CA TYR A 135 -5.85 -19.33 -26.55
C TYR A 135 -7.22 -18.97 -26.00
N TYR A 136 -7.60 -19.56 -24.89
CA TYR A 136 -8.90 -19.36 -24.25
C TYR A 136 -8.70 -18.93 -22.83
N THR A 137 -9.50 -17.94 -22.39
CA THR A 137 -9.52 -17.47 -21.00
C THR A 137 -10.94 -17.31 -20.49
N TRP A 138 -11.09 -17.33 -19.16
CA TRP A 138 -12.32 -16.92 -18.51
C TRP A 138 -12.30 -15.42 -18.34
N ASP A 139 -13.16 -14.73 -19.06
CA ASP A 139 -13.22 -13.29 -19.07
C ASP A 139 -14.41 -12.79 -18.29
N TYR A 140 -14.22 -11.67 -17.58
CA TYR A 140 -15.28 -10.99 -16.86
C TYR A 140 -16.44 -10.63 -17.81
N ALA A 141 -17.65 -11.00 -17.41
CA ALA A 141 -18.86 -10.79 -18.22
C ALA A 141 -19.99 -10.11 -17.43
N GLY A 142 -19.68 -9.53 -16.27
CA GLY A 142 -20.62 -8.79 -15.41
C GLY A 142 -20.64 -9.27 -13.97
N GLN A 143 -21.32 -8.54 -13.11
CA GLN A 143 -21.50 -8.92 -11.70
C GLN A 143 -22.85 -8.46 -11.16
N GLU A 144 -23.32 -9.16 -10.13
CA GLU A 144 -24.49 -8.83 -9.33
C GLU A 144 -24.08 -8.78 -7.86
N GLU A 145 -24.66 -7.86 -7.09
CA GLU A 145 -24.38 -7.70 -5.68
C GLU A 145 -25.65 -7.72 -4.85
N PHE A 146 -25.61 -8.47 -3.77
CA PHE A 146 -26.70 -8.59 -2.79
C PHE A 146 -26.14 -8.18 -1.43
N ASN A 147 -26.73 -7.15 -0.83
CA ASN A 147 -26.23 -6.55 0.39
C ASN A 147 -27.32 -6.57 1.47
N THR A 148 -26.92 -6.73 2.74
CA THR A 148 -27.83 -6.47 3.86
C THR A 148 -28.27 -5.00 3.83
N GLU A 149 -29.50 -4.70 4.23
CA GLU A 149 -29.98 -3.31 4.32
C GLU A 149 -29.32 -2.58 5.49
N LYS A 150 -29.21 -3.26 6.62
CA LYS A 150 -28.72 -2.73 7.89
C LYS A 150 -27.78 -3.69 8.57
N PHE A 151 -26.92 -3.12 9.40
CA PHE A 151 -26.05 -3.90 10.27
C PHE A 151 -25.91 -3.23 11.64
N GLU A 152 -25.49 -4.01 12.61
CA GLU A 152 -25.20 -3.57 13.96
C GLU A 152 -23.69 -3.58 14.21
N PHE A 153 -23.18 -2.52 14.82
CA PHE A 153 -21.83 -2.44 15.37
C PHE A 153 -21.88 -1.80 16.75
N LEU A 154 -21.39 -2.50 17.76
CA LEU A 154 -21.40 -2.07 19.16
C LEU A 154 -22.78 -1.56 19.62
N GLY A 155 -23.85 -2.33 19.31
CA GLY A 155 -25.22 -2.03 19.72
C GLY A 155 -25.85 -0.81 19.03
N VAL A 156 -25.22 -0.28 17.98
CA VAL A 156 -25.76 0.80 17.13
C VAL A 156 -26.04 0.24 15.74
N GLN A 157 -27.21 0.54 15.21
CA GLN A 157 -27.61 0.13 13.86
C GLN A 157 -27.24 1.19 12.84
N PHE A 158 -26.68 0.74 11.70
CA PHE A 158 -26.30 1.55 10.57
C PHE A 158 -26.90 1.00 9.29
N GLU A 159 -27.16 1.90 8.33
CA GLU A 159 -27.51 1.53 6.96
C GLU A 159 -26.26 0.97 6.23
N TYR A 160 -26.48 0.02 5.32
CA TYR A 160 -25.41 -0.48 4.45
C TYR A 160 -24.71 0.69 3.72
N GLY A 161 -23.38 0.64 3.63
CA GLY A 161 -22.59 1.72 3.01
C GLY A 161 -22.16 2.84 3.97
N THR A 162 -22.69 2.89 5.21
CA THR A 162 -22.18 3.85 6.23
C THR A 162 -20.71 3.56 6.58
N ILE A 163 -20.33 2.29 6.61
CA ILE A 163 -18.97 1.82 6.79
C ILE A 163 -18.57 1.01 5.56
N ASN A 164 -17.38 1.29 5.01
CA ASN A 164 -16.87 0.56 3.86
C ASN A 164 -16.12 -0.70 4.31
N PHE A 165 -16.68 -1.85 3.97
CA PHE A 165 -16.06 -3.15 4.23
C PHE A 165 -15.46 -3.70 2.93
N HIS A 166 -14.15 -3.99 2.93
CA HIS A 166 -13.41 -4.41 1.72
C HIS A 166 -12.93 -5.87 1.76
N ASN A 167 -13.29 -6.63 2.77
CA ASN A 167 -12.84 -8.02 2.93
C ASN A 167 -13.85 -9.01 2.33
N GLU A 168 -13.86 -9.11 1.02
CA GLU A 168 -14.59 -10.17 0.33
C GLU A 168 -13.74 -11.45 0.34
N GLU A 169 -14.35 -12.55 0.76
CA GLU A 169 -13.76 -13.88 0.73
C GLU A 169 -14.33 -14.65 -0.44
N TYR A 170 -13.47 -15.34 -1.20
CA TYR A 170 -13.92 -16.26 -2.23
C TYR A 170 -14.67 -17.45 -1.58
N LYS A 171 -15.88 -17.72 -2.05
CA LYS A 171 -16.71 -18.82 -1.54
C LYS A 171 -16.58 -20.06 -2.43
N GLU A 172 -17.02 -19.95 -3.67
CA GLU A 172 -17.02 -21.05 -4.62
C GLU A 172 -17.23 -20.57 -6.06
N THR A 173 -17.00 -21.49 -7.02
CA THR A 173 -17.31 -21.29 -8.43
C THR A 173 -18.33 -22.31 -8.89
N ILE A 174 -19.43 -21.85 -9.47
CA ILE A 174 -20.47 -22.69 -10.06
C ILE A 174 -20.43 -22.56 -11.58
N LYS A 175 -20.19 -23.69 -12.27
CA LYS A 175 -20.20 -23.77 -13.73
C LYS A 175 -21.60 -24.09 -14.20
N VAL A 176 -22.20 -23.21 -15.00
CA VAL A 176 -23.59 -23.32 -15.50
C VAL A 176 -23.64 -23.94 -16.88
N SER A 177 -22.58 -23.70 -17.70
CA SER A 177 -22.44 -24.27 -19.04
C SER A 177 -20.96 -24.50 -19.36
N SER A 178 -20.66 -24.99 -20.57
CA SER A 178 -19.27 -25.21 -21.04
C SER A 178 -18.48 -23.91 -21.10
N ASP A 179 -19.16 -22.77 -21.32
CA ASP A 179 -18.58 -21.45 -21.58
C ASP A 179 -18.96 -20.39 -20.54
N THR A 180 -19.73 -20.75 -19.51
CA THR A 180 -20.20 -19.77 -18.50
C THR A 180 -20.06 -20.32 -17.09
N ARG A 181 -19.46 -19.54 -16.22
CA ARG A 181 -19.36 -19.80 -14.78
C ARG A 181 -19.62 -18.54 -13.95
N PHE A 182 -19.96 -18.75 -12.68
CA PHE A 182 -20.11 -17.71 -11.68
C PHE A 182 -19.15 -17.95 -10.53
N ASN A 183 -18.38 -16.93 -10.16
CA ASN A 183 -17.56 -16.90 -8.96
C ASN A 183 -18.30 -16.13 -7.88
N TYR A 184 -18.44 -16.72 -6.71
CA TYR A 184 -19.12 -16.12 -5.57
C TYR A 184 -18.10 -15.66 -4.54
N TYR A 185 -18.22 -14.38 -4.16
CA TYR A 185 -17.46 -13.76 -3.09
C TYR A 185 -18.45 -13.30 -2.02
N ILE A 186 -18.09 -13.48 -0.76
CA ILE A 186 -18.95 -13.20 0.36
C ILE A 186 -18.28 -12.32 1.40
N ILE A 187 -19.07 -11.55 2.15
CA ILE A 187 -18.68 -11.06 3.47
C ILE A 187 -19.52 -11.85 4.46
N PRO A 188 -18.92 -12.48 5.50
CA PRO A 188 -19.64 -13.28 6.49
C PRO A 188 -20.76 -12.50 7.16
N TYR A 189 -21.81 -13.21 7.62
CA TYR A 189 -22.95 -12.62 8.33
C TYR A 189 -22.52 -11.83 9.57
N GLU A 190 -21.49 -12.32 10.26
CA GLU A 190 -20.92 -11.73 11.46
C GLU A 190 -19.39 -11.79 11.37
N PHE A 191 -18.73 -10.70 11.70
CA PHE A 191 -17.27 -10.58 11.69
C PHE A 191 -16.81 -9.50 12.65
N GLN A 192 -15.55 -9.55 13.06
CA GLN A 192 -14.99 -8.60 14.00
C GLN A 192 -13.84 -7.81 13.39
N GLY A 193 -13.60 -6.65 13.97
CA GLY A 193 -12.50 -5.80 13.57
C GLY A 193 -12.45 -4.49 14.34
N CYS A 194 -11.63 -3.60 13.84
CA CYS A 194 -11.43 -2.29 14.42
C CYS A 194 -11.81 -1.20 13.43
N LEU A 195 -12.68 -0.31 13.86
CA LEU A 195 -13.17 0.84 13.13
C LEU A 195 -12.46 2.11 13.62
N PHE A 196 -11.70 2.76 12.75
CA PHE A 196 -11.33 4.15 12.92
C PHE A 196 -12.40 5.00 12.25
N ALA A 197 -13.01 5.92 12.99
CA ALA A 197 -14.11 6.74 12.47
C ALA A 197 -14.10 8.14 13.04
N LYS A 198 -14.59 9.10 12.24
CA LYS A 198 -14.96 10.43 12.71
C LYS A 198 -16.47 10.47 12.93
N ILE A 199 -16.86 10.74 14.15
CA ILE A 199 -18.28 10.85 14.54
C ILE A 199 -18.67 12.33 14.50
N GLN A 200 -19.64 12.65 13.66
CA GLN A 200 -20.18 13.98 13.48
C GLN A 200 -21.65 13.88 13.04
N ASN A 201 -22.49 14.82 13.47
CA ASN A 201 -23.95 14.84 13.15
C ASN A 201 -24.66 13.53 13.55
N ASN A 202 -24.30 12.95 14.68
CA ASN A 202 -24.81 11.68 15.21
C ASN A 202 -24.60 10.48 14.27
N THR A 203 -23.62 10.54 13.39
CA THR A 203 -23.30 9.48 12.45
C THR A 203 -21.79 9.40 12.19
N ILE A 204 -21.38 8.41 11.41
CA ILE A 204 -20.00 8.21 10.95
C ILE A 204 -19.82 8.94 9.63
N THR A 205 -18.85 9.86 9.53
CA THR A 205 -18.58 10.66 8.31
C THR A 205 -17.31 10.22 7.57
N GLU A 206 -16.25 9.91 8.29
CA GLU A 206 -15.01 9.35 7.75
C GLU A 206 -14.75 8.03 8.45
N ASN A 207 -14.40 6.99 7.71
CA ASN A 207 -14.15 5.70 8.34
C ASN A 207 -13.15 4.85 7.58
N GLU A 208 -12.47 3.99 8.34
CA GLU A 208 -11.59 2.93 7.88
C GLU A 208 -11.81 1.71 8.77
N PHE A 209 -12.27 0.60 8.20
CA PHE A 209 -12.45 -0.64 8.94
C PHE A 209 -11.31 -1.62 8.64
N LYS A 210 -10.71 -2.14 9.70
CA LYS A 210 -9.66 -3.16 9.64
C LYS A 210 -10.18 -4.47 10.20
N TYR A 211 -10.39 -5.40 9.32
CA TYR A 211 -10.89 -6.75 9.57
C TYR A 211 -9.93 -7.54 10.47
N ASN A 212 -10.46 -8.32 11.42
CA ASN A 212 -9.69 -9.15 12.36
C ASN A 212 -8.52 -8.40 13.03
N ASN A 213 -8.68 -7.11 13.27
CA ASN A 213 -7.65 -6.27 13.87
C ASN A 213 -8.07 -5.70 15.23
N THR A 214 -7.09 -5.30 16.03
CA THR A 214 -7.30 -4.72 17.36
C THR A 214 -6.82 -3.28 17.41
N ILE A 215 -7.32 -2.51 18.37
CA ILE A 215 -6.88 -1.14 18.65
C ILE A 215 -5.36 -1.09 18.83
N LYS A 216 -4.81 -2.04 19.60
CA LYS A 216 -3.37 -2.12 19.87
C LYS A 216 -2.57 -2.30 18.57
N ASN A 217 -2.98 -3.24 17.73
CA ASN A 217 -2.28 -3.51 16.47
C ASN A 217 -2.30 -2.30 15.53
N ILE A 218 -3.43 -1.58 15.44
CA ILE A 218 -3.52 -0.38 14.59
C ILE A 218 -2.54 0.69 15.07
N ILE A 219 -2.49 0.95 16.38
CA ILE A 219 -1.58 1.93 16.95
C ILE A 219 -0.12 1.53 16.71
N GLU A 220 0.23 0.25 16.94
CA GLU A 220 1.59 -0.26 16.68
C GLU A 220 1.97 -0.17 15.19
N CYS A 221 1.04 -0.46 14.28
CA CYS A 221 1.27 -0.28 12.84
C CYS A 221 1.57 1.17 12.50
N LYS A 222 0.79 2.12 13.04
CA LYS A 222 1.00 3.56 12.81
C LYS A 222 2.35 4.05 13.36
N GLN A 223 2.79 3.54 14.51
CA GLN A 223 4.12 3.82 15.04
C GLN A 223 5.24 3.26 14.16
N LYS A 224 5.08 2.02 13.65
CA LYS A 224 6.08 1.37 12.77
C LYS A 224 6.18 2.04 11.40
N GLU A 225 5.07 2.55 10.84
CA GLU A 225 5.09 3.27 9.56
C GLU A 225 6.09 4.43 9.57
N SER A 226 6.11 5.22 10.64
CA SER A 226 7.06 6.32 10.81
C SER A 226 8.53 5.83 10.80
N GLY A 227 8.82 4.73 11.48
CA GLY A 227 10.16 4.16 11.52
C GLY A 227 10.63 3.62 10.17
N ILE A 228 9.76 2.91 9.45
CA ILE A 228 10.07 2.34 8.12
C ILE A 228 10.36 3.45 7.10
N LEU A 229 9.55 4.49 7.05
CA LEU A 229 9.74 5.61 6.12
C LEU A 229 11.06 6.35 6.40
N LYS A 230 11.46 6.51 7.66
CA LYS A 230 12.79 7.05 8.01
C LYS A 230 13.93 6.17 7.48
N ILE A 231 13.83 4.85 7.64
CA ILE A 231 14.87 3.93 7.15
C ILE A 231 14.99 4.03 5.62
N ILE A 232 13.86 4.01 4.91
CA ILE A 232 13.84 4.14 3.45
C ILE A 232 14.46 5.48 3.01
N PHE A 233 14.07 6.58 3.68
CA PHE A 233 14.65 7.90 3.41
C PHE A 233 16.17 7.89 3.54
N TRP A 234 16.72 7.36 4.66
CA TRP A 234 18.16 7.34 4.88
C TRP A 234 18.91 6.45 3.91
N ILE A 235 18.33 5.34 3.46
CA ILE A 235 18.92 4.50 2.40
C ILE A 235 19.04 5.31 1.10
N LEU A 236 17.95 5.93 0.64
CA LEU A 236 17.94 6.73 -0.59
C LEU A 236 18.84 7.95 -0.47
N TRP A 237 18.85 8.62 0.68
CA TRP A 237 19.69 9.78 0.94
C TRP A 237 21.19 9.43 0.92
N THR A 238 21.56 8.28 1.47
CA THR A 238 22.94 7.78 1.43
C THR A 238 23.39 7.52 0.00
N ILE A 239 22.55 6.87 -0.82
CA ILE A 239 22.83 6.65 -2.24
C ILE A 239 23.04 7.99 -2.97
N LEU A 240 22.20 8.99 -2.68
CA LEU A 240 22.31 10.34 -3.24
C LEU A 240 23.64 11.02 -2.85
N ILE A 241 24.05 10.92 -1.58
CA ILE A 241 25.34 11.45 -1.11
C ILE A 241 26.49 10.83 -1.90
N PHE A 242 26.51 9.50 -2.05
CA PHE A 242 27.55 8.82 -2.83
C PHE A 242 27.55 9.27 -4.30
N ALA A 243 26.38 9.43 -4.91
CA ALA A 243 26.28 9.92 -6.28
C ALA A 243 26.85 11.35 -6.44
N ILE A 244 26.52 12.26 -5.51
CA ILE A 244 27.03 13.65 -5.53
C ILE A 244 28.56 13.68 -5.37
N VAL A 245 29.08 12.93 -4.41
CA VAL A 245 30.56 12.84 -4.20
C VAL A 245 31.26 12.23 -5.40
N PHE A 246 30.68 11.19 -5.99
CA PHE A 246 31.25 10.58 -7.21
C PHE A 246 31.26 11.56 -8.38
N VAL A 247 30.17 12.27 -8.61
CA VAL A 247 30.10 13.30 -9.67
C VAL A 247 31.10 14.43 -9.43
N PHE A 248 31.28 14.86 -8.17
CA PHE A 248 32.26 15.85 -7.81
C PHE A 248 33.69 15.38 -8.19
N ILE A 249 34.11 14.19 -7.76
CA ILE A 249 35.41 13.61 -8.08
C ILE A 249 35.60 13.44 -9.59
N TYR A 250 34.56 12.98 -10.30
CA TYR A 250 34.60 12.81 -11.76
C TYR A 250 34.89 14.14 -12.49
N PHE A 251 34.20 15.22 -12.09
CA PHE A 251 34.40 16.53 -12.70
C PHE A 251 35.79 17.12 -12.36
N GLU A 252 36.27 17.00 -11.12
CA GLU A 252 37.60 17.47 -10.74
C GLU A 252 38.71 16.74 -11.56
N ASN A 253 38.60 15.41 -11.72
CA ASN A 253 39.55 14.66 -12.55
C ASN A 253 39.54 15.11 -14.03
N LYS A 254 38.33 15.36 -14.59
CA LYS A 254 38.23 15.82 -15.98
C LYS A 254 38.81 17.21 -16.21
N TYR A 255 38.68 18.12 -15.24
CA TYR A 255 39.26 19.47 -15.31
C TYR A 255 40.80 19.50 -15.11
N LEU A 256 41.41 18.43 -14.61
CA LEU A 256 42.85 18.30 -14.42
C LEU A 256 43.56 17.67 -15.64
N GLU A 257 42.79 17.06 -16.55
CA GLU A 257 43.27 16.48 -17.82
C GLU A 257 43.29 17.48 -18.98
N ASP A 258 42.50 18.59 -18.90
CA ASP A 258 42.52 19.72 -19.86
C ASP A 258 43.55 20.80 -19.42
#